data_a167ebbaf74ccafffa9375310cb2eadc
#
_entry.id   a167ebbaf74ccafffa9375310cb2eadc
#
_cell.length_a   1.000
_cell.length_b   1.000
_cell.length_c   1.000
_cell.angle_alpha   90.00
_cell.angle_beta   90.00
_cell.angle_gamma   90.00
#
_symmetry.space_group_name_H-M   'P 1'
#
loop_
_entity.id
_entity.type
_entity.pdbx_description
1 polymer ?
#
loop_
_entity_poly.entity_id
_entity_poly.type
_entity_poly.pdbx_seq_one_letter_code
_entity_poly.pdbx_strand_id
1 'polypeptide(L)'
;SYAVDINELNWEYGPTKSSIGSKAKIVIPEGYVFLGKKDAAKFMELAQNIPSHKEYIFAPEDLSWFAVFEFDSVGYVEDDEELDTNSILETLKRGTEQGNIVRREKGWGTMSIKGWEFKPRYDKQNNLLEWAILAINDTDNSEIINYKTRILGRSGVMKVVLVADPLELTSSINSFKHALVGYDFVDGEK
;
A
#
# COMPACT_ATOMS: atom_id res chain seq x y z
N SER A 1 14.45 25.08 0.71
CA SER A 1 13.19 24.41 1.10
C SER A 1 13.44 23.54 2.32
N TYR A 2 12.70 23.77 3.37
CA TYR A 2 12.79 22.96 4.58
C TYR A 2 12.13 21.59 4.33
N ALA A 3 12.88 20.52 4.59
CA ALA A 3 12.31 19.18 4.55
C ALA A 3 11.22 19.07 5.62
N VAL A 4 10.03 18.60 5.25
CA VAL A 4 8.96 18.32 6.19
C VAL A 4 9.38 17.11 7.03
N ASP A 5 9.34 17.24 8.35
CA ASP A 5 9.58 16.13 9.25
C ASP A 5 8.35 15.21 9.28
N ILE A 6 8.56 13.91 9.28
CA ILE A 6 7.49 12.92 9.38
C ILE A 6 6.62 13.13 10.63
N ASN A 7 7.22 13.65 11.71
CA ASN A 7 6.50 13.96 12.94
C ASN A 7 5.62 15.21 12.85
N GLU A 8 5.81 16.05 11.83
CA GLU A 8 5.01 17.25 11.60
C GLU A 8 3.73 16.96 10.80
N LEU A 9 3.57 15.74 10.29
CA LEU A 9 2.36 15.34 9.58
C LEU A 9 1.19 15.20 10.57
N ASN A 10 -0.03 15.42 10.08
CA ASN A 10 -1.25 15.36 10.89
C ASN A 10 -1.71 13.91 11.10
N TRP A 11 -0.92 13.14 11.84
CA TRP A 11 -1.27 11.78 12.19
C TRP A 11 -2.52 11.71 13.06
N GLU A 12 -3.46 10.86 12.69
CA GLU A 12 -4.57 10.48 13.54
C GLU A 12 -4.16 9.25 14.34
N TYR A 13 -4.20 9.36 15.66
CA TYR A 13 -3.77 8.29 16.57
C TYR A 13 -4.97 7.48 17.04
N GLY A 14 -4.81 6.13 17.03
CA GLY A 14 -5.83 5.26 17.62
C GLY A 14 -5.90 5.37 19.15
N PRO A 15 -7.03 4.97 19.77
CA PRO A 15 -8.21 4.40 19.10
C PRO A 15 -9.12 5.47 18.50
N THR A 16 -9.45 5.32 17.25
CA THR A 16 -10.38 6.21 16.54
C THR A 16 -10.89 5.53 15.28
N LYS A 17 -11.76 6.22 14.54
CA LYS A 17 -12.27 5.75 13.26
C LYS A 17 -12.06 6.83 12.21
N SER A 18 -11.51 6.46 11.06
CA SER A 18 -11.18 7.41 10.00
C SER A 18 -11.83 7.01 8.69
N SER A 19 -12.11 8.00 7.85
CA SER A 19 -12.63 7.77 6.50
C SER A 19 -11.49 7.61 5.51
N ILE A 20 -11.62 6.61 4.64
CA ILE A 20 -10.74 6.45 3.46
C ILE A 20 -11.50 7.06 2.30
N GLY A 21 -11.39 8.38 2.14
CA GLY A 21 -12.18 9.13 1.18
C GLY A 21 -13.68 8.99 1.46
N SER A 22 -14.47 8.93 0.40
CA SER A 22 -15.92 8.73 0.46
C SER A 22 -16.34 7.26 0.36
N LYS A 23 -15.38 6.33 0.23
CA LYS A 23 -15.67 4.94 -0.15
C LYS A 23 -15.65 3.96 1.02
N ALA A 24 -14.80 4.19 2.01
CA ALA A 24 -14.59 3.24 3.09
C ALA A 24 -14.27 3.94 4.41
N LYS A 25 -14.32 3.16 5.48
CA LYS A 25 -13.92 3.57 6.82
C LYS A 25 -13.02 2.50 7.42
N ILE A 26 -12.13 2.93 8.31
CA ILE A 26 -11.25 2.02 9.02
C ILE A 26 -11.19 2.41 10.50
N VAL A 27 -11.26 1.41 11.37
CA VAL A 27 -10.96 1.60 12.79
C VAL A 27 -9.45 1.62 12.93
N ILE A 28 -8.95 2.68 13.57
CA ILE A 28 -7.52 2.81 13.91
C ILE A 28 -7.37 2.33 15.34
N PRO A 29 -6.79 1.14 15.57
CA PRO A 29 -6.60 0.64 16.93
C PRO A 29 -5.57 1.46 17.70
N GLU A 30 -5.59 1.32 19.03
CA GLU A 30 -4.50 1.85 19.85
C GLU A 30 -3.15 1.31 19.37
N GLY A 31 -2.13 2.16 19.30
CA GLY A 31 -0.81 1.80 18.78
C GLY A 31 -0.66 1.97 17.28
N TYR A 32 -1.72 2.39 16.59
CA TYR A 32 -1.71 2.63 15.15
C TYR A 32 -2.01 4.09 14.83
N VAL A 33 -1.62 4.49 13.63
CA VAL A 33 -1.75 5.86 13.12
C VAL A 33 -2.28 5.86 11.69
N PHE A 34 -2.88 6.98 11.30
CA PHE A 34 -3.49 7.14 9.98
C PHE A 34 -3.22 8.53 9.44
N LEU A 35 -3.00 8.62 8.13
CA LEU A 35 -2.88 9.88 7.41
C LEU A 35 -3.96 9.99 6.34
N GLY A 36 -4.65 11.13 6.34
CA GLY A 36 -5.53 11.52 5.26
C GLY A 36 -4.74 11.87 3.98
N LYS A 37 -5.46 12.08 2.92
CA LYS A 37 -4.95 12.22 1.55
C LYS A 37 -3.85 13.28 1.39
N LYS A 38 -4.01 14.45 2.02
CA LYS A 38 -3.05 15.55 1.89
C LYS A 38 -1.69 15.20 2.49
N ASP A 39 -1.68 14.69 3.70
CA ASP A 39 -0.44 14.37 4.40
C ASP A 39 0.11 13.01 3.97
N ALA A 40 -0.74 12.12 3.45
CA ALA A 40 -0.28 10.89 2.84
C ALA A 40 0.65 11.15 1.65
N ALA A 41 0.35 12.15 0.81
CA ALA A 41 1.23 12.53 -0.29
C ALA A 41 2.59 13.01 0.22
N LYS A 42 2.61 13.78 1.30
CA LYS A 42 3.86 14.23 1.94
C LYS A 42 4.65 13.05 2.51
N PHE A 43 3.96 12.10 3.15
CA PHE A 43 4.59 10.89 3.66
C PHE A 43 5.23 10.08 2.53
N MET A 44 4.52 9.90 1.41
CA MET A 44 5.05 9.20 0.25
C MET A 44 6.35 9.84 -0.26
N GLU A 45 6.37 11.17 -0.36
CA GLU A 45 7.58 11.90 -0.76
C GLU A 45 8.74 11.66 0.21
N LEU A 46 8.48 11.72 1.52
CA LEU A 46 9.50 11.47 2.55
C LEU A 46 10.05 10.05 2.48
N ALA A 47 9.21 9.09 2.12
CA ALA A 47 9.59 7.70 1.94
C ALA A 47 10.18 7.41 0.54
N GLN A 48 10.39 8.44 -0.27
CA GLN A 48 10.89 8.35 -1.65
C GLN A 48 10.00 7.48 -2.54
N ASN A 49 8.69 7.55 -2.31
CA ASN A 49 7.68 6.96 -3.17
C ASN A 49 6.95 8.06 -3.93
N ILE A 50 6.66 7.80 -5.20
CA ILE A 50 6.00 8.77 -6.07
C ILE A 50 4.51 8.80 -5.68
N PRO A 51 3.97 9.95 -5.18
CA PRO A 51 2.57 10.00 -4.77
C PRO A 51 1.63 10.06 -5.98
N SER A 52 0.51 9.35 -5.88
CA SER A 52 -0.60 9.48 -6.84
C SER A 52 -1.57 10.60 -6.44
N HIS A 53 -1.45 11.11 -5.23
CA HIS A 53 -2.35 12.08 -4.59
C HIS A 53 -3.75 11.51 -4.30
N LYS A 54 -3.88 10.18 -4.27
CA LYS A 54 -5.12 9.45 -3.93
C LYS A 54 -4.92 8.50 -2.76
N GLU A 55 -3.72 8.47 -2.18
CA GLU A 55 -3.36 7.54 -1.12
C GLU A 55 -3.82 8.01 0.25
N TYR A 56 -4.04 7.01 1.10
CA TYR A 56 -4.21 7.12 2.55
C TYR A 56 -3.24 6.16 3.20
N ILE A 57 -2.66 6.53 4.35
CA ILE A 57 -1.64 5.72 5.02
C ILE A 57 -2.18 5.20 6.35
N PHE A 58 -1.97 3.92 6.60
CA PHE A 58 -2.25 3.25 7.86
C PHE A 58 -0.99 2.52 8.30
N ALA A 59 -0.57 2.70 9.55
CA ALA A 59 0.68 2.13 10.03
C ALA A 59 0.67 1.93 11.55
N PRO A 60 1.53 1.05 12.09
CA PRO A 60 1.83 1.10 13.52
C PRO A 60 2.59 2.40 13.85
N GLU A 61 2.52 2.84 15.11
CA GLU A 61 3.17 4.09 15.53
C GLU A 61 4.68 4.10 15.29
N ASP A 62 5.33 2.93 15.38
CA ASP A 62 6.77 2.81 15.15
C ASP A 62 7.16 2.81 13.67
N LEU A 63 6.18 2.81 12.77
CA LEU A 63 6.38 2.79 11.30
C LEU A 63 7.25 1.61 10.83
N SER A 64 7.21 0.49 11.55
CA SER A 64 7.93 -0.73 11.15
C SER A 64 7.41 -1.31 9.83
N TRP A 65 6.18 -0.99 9.50
CA TRP A 65 5.57 -1.19 8.18
C TRP A 65 4.54 -0.09 7.95
N PHE A 66 4.13 0.10 6.72
CA PHE A 66 2.99 0.97 6.44
C PHE A 66 2.16 0.39 5.29
N ALA A 67 0.87 0.66 5.33
CA ALA A 67 -0.08 0.26 4.30
C ALA A 67 -0.62 1.49 3.58
N VAL A 68 -0.64 1.41 2.27
CA VAL A 68 -1.13 2.47 1.37
C VAL A 68 -2.45 2.02 0.79
N PHE A 69 -3.51 2.78 1.06
CA PHE A 69 -4.85 2.53 0.55
C PHE A 69 -5.14 3.50 -0.59
N GLU A 70 -5.58 2.98 -1.73
CA GLU A 70 -5.97 3.78 -2.89
C GLU A 70 -7.18 3.17 -3.57
N PHE A 71 -8.27 3.94 -3.67
CA PHE A 71 -9.46 3.48 -4.38
C PHE A 71 -9.31 3.69 -5.88
N ASP A 72 -9.57 2.62 -6.64
CA ASP A 72 -9.55 2.64 -8.08
C ASP A 72 -10.98 2.38 -8.60
N SER A 73 -11.55 3.39 -9.26
CA SER A 73 -12.91 3.34 -9.79
C SER A 73 -13.00 2.65 -11.16
N VAL A 74 -11.88 2.15 -11.70
CA VAL A 74 -11.86 1.47 -12.99
C VAL A 74 -12.45 0.07 -12.86
N GLY A 75 -13.72 -0.05 -13.18
CA GLY A 75 -14.40 -1.27 -13.61
C GLY A 75 -14.49 -2.39 -12.59
N TYR A 76 -15.61 -3.06 -12.65
CA TYR A 76 -15.85 -4.36 -12.01
C TYR A 76 -14.87 -5.38 -12.59
N VAL A 77 -13.97 -5.87 -11.75
CA VAL A 77 -13.13 -7.03 -12.09
C VAL A 77 -13.89 -8.27 -11.65
N GLU A 78 -14.33 -9.08 -12.59
CA GLU A 78 -14.96 -10.35 -12.27
C GLU A 78 -13.97 -11.24 -11.52
N ASP A 79 -14.44 -11.92 -10.47
CA ASP A 79 -13.63 -12.86 -9.68
C ASP A 79 -13.04 -14.01 -10.52
N ASP A 80 -13.53 -14.19 -11.75
CA ASP A 80 -13.19 -15.27 -12.66
C ASP A 80 -12.04 -14.95 -13.61
N GLU A 81 -11.51 -13.71 -13.61
CA GLU A 81 -10.36 -13.39 -14.45
C GLU A 81 -9.13 -14.11 -13.91
N GLU A 82 -8.67 -15.09 -14.65
CA GLU A 82 -7.38 -15.73 -14.42
C GLU A 82 -6.30 -14.64 -14.46
N LEU A 83 -5.68 -14.39 -13.32
CA LEU A 83 -4.58 -13.45 -13.23
C LEU A 83 -3.37 -14.03 -13.96
N ASP A 84 -3.03 -13.43 -15.10
CA ASP A 84 -1.80 -13.75 -15.82
C ASP A 84 -0.61 -13.21 -15.01
N THR A 85 0.05 -14.08 -14.27
CA THR A 85 1.16 -13.72 -13.39
C THR A 85 2.32 -13.08 -14.15
N ASN A 86 2.61 -13.53 -15.37
CA ASN A 86 3.68 -12.95 -16.18
C ASN A 86 3.33 -11.53 -16.60
N SER A 87 2.09 -11.29 -17.00
CA SER A 87 1.61 -9.96 -17.40
C SER A 87 1.66 -8.96 -16.25
N ILE A 88 1.29 -9.38 -15.04
CA ILE A 88 1.36 -8.54 -13.83
C ILE A 88 2.82 -8.14 -13.57
N LEU A 89 3.72 -9.10 -13.58
CA LEU A 89 5.13 -8.85 -13.30
C LEU A 89 5.76 -7.92 -14.34
N GLU A 90 5.50 -8.14 -15.62
CA GLU A 90 6.01 -7.30 -16.71
C GLU A 90 5.46 -5.87 -16.65
N THR A 91 4.17 -5.71 -16.34
CA THR A 91 3.55 -4.40 -16.15
C THR A 91 4.20 -3.66 -14.98
N LEU A 92 4.46 -4.37 -13.89
CA LEU A 92 5.11 -3.81 -12.71
C LEU A 92 6.55 -3.36 -13.01
N LYS A 93 7.31 -4.18 -13.74
CA LYS A 93 8.68 -3.83 -14.15
C LYS A 93 8.70 -2.57 -15.03
N ARG A 94 7.80 -2.47 -16.00
CA ARG A 94 7.67 -1.27 -16.85
C ARG A 94 7.32 -0.03 -16.03
N GLY A 95 6.36 -0.15 -15.12
CA GLY A 95 5.99 0.94 -14.23
C GLY A 95 7.14 1.40 -13.35
N THR A 96 7.94 0.46 -12.86
CA THR A 96 9.11 0.76 -12.05
C THR A 96 10.18 1.50 -12.86
N GLU A 97 10.42 1.10 -14.10
CA GLU A 97 11.35 1.80 -15.01
C GLU A 97 10.90 3.23 -15.28
N GLN A 98 9.61 3.44 -15.53
CA GLN A 98 9.05 4.79 -15.70
C GLN A 98 9.19 5.61 -14.41
N GLY A 99 8.92 5.00 -13.27
CA GLY A 99 9.11 5.63 -11.97
C GLY A 99 10.56 6.01 -11.71
N ASN A 100 11.51 5.23 -12.20
CA ASN A 100 12.93 5.52 -12.05
C ASN A 100 13.37 6.79 -12.78
N ILE A 101 12.70 7.14 -13.87
CA ILE A 101 12.96 8.44 -14.54
C ILE A 101 12.65 9.58 -13.56
N VAL A 102 11.49 9.51 -12.89
CA VAL A 102 11.09 10.51 -11.89
C VAL A 102 12.03 10.49 -10.69
N ARG A 103 12.40 9.30 -10.21
CA ARG A 103 13.33 9.17 -9.07
C ARG A 103 14.67 9.82 -9.35
N ARG A 104 15.23 9.64 -10.54
CA ARG A 104 16.48 10.29 -10.94
C ARG A 104 16.34 11.80 -10.96
N GLU A 105 15.24 12.34 -11.47
CA GLU A 105 14.97 13.77 -11.47
C GLU A 105 14.91 14.35 -10.06
N LYS A 106 14.39 13.56 -9.10
CA LYS A 106 14.30 13.97 -7.69
C LYS A 106 15.59 13.71 -6.90
N GLY A 107 16.58 13.09 -7.50
CA GLY A 107 17.81 12.71 -6.81
C GLY A 107 17.64 11.51 -5.88
N TRP A 108 16.59 10.73 -6.05
CA TRP A 108 16.35 9.50 -5.28
C TRP A 108 17.06 8.30 -5.91
N GLY A 109 17.30 7.27 -5.10
CA GLY A 109 17.77 5.99 -5.61
C GLY A 109 16.71 5.33 -6.51
N THR A 110 17.18 4.67 -7.58
CA THR A 110 16.29 3.88 -8.42
C THR A 110 15.95 2.55 -7.78
N MET A 111 14.85 1.96 -8.23
CA MET A 111 14.35 0.68 -7.73
C MET A 111 14.39 -0.36 -8.84
N SER A 112 14.63 -1.60 -8.46
CA SER A 112 14.56 -2.76 -9.37
C SER A 112 13.64 -3.81 -8.80
N ILE A 113 12.82 -4.41 -9.66
CA ILE A 113 11.98 -5.55 -9.28
C ILE A 113 12.82 -6.81 -9.41
N LYS A 114 13.00 -7.53 -8.31
CA LYS A 114 13.75 -8.78 -8.30
C LYS A 114 12.88 -9.95 -8.72
N GLY A 115 11.62 -9.94 -8.33
CA GLY A 115 10.66 -10.97 -8.67
C GLY A 115 9.58 -11.14 -7.62
N TRP A 116 8.91 -12.28 -7.68
CA TRP A 116 7.89 -12.63 -6.71
C TRP A 116 8.51 -13.03 -5.38
N GLU A 117 8.00 -12.48 -4.29
CA GLU A 117 8.15 -13.09 -2.98
C GLU A 117 7.17 -14.25 -2.86
N PHE A 118 5.91 -14.02 -3.24
CA PHE A 118 4.96 -15.07 -3.54
C PHE A 118 3.97 -14.60 -4.63
N LYS A 119 3.58 -15.53 -5.47
CA LYS A 119 2.67 -15.28 -6.60
C LYS A 119 1.24 -15.05 -6.13
N PRO A 120 0.38 -14.44 -6.96
CA PRO A 120 -1.02 -14.27 -6.62
C PRO A 120 -1.68 -15.54 -6.13
N ARG A 121 -2.31 -15.44 -4.98
CA ARG A 121 -3.02 -16.53 -4.32
C ARG A 121 -4.21 -15.98 -3.56
N TYR A 122 -5.17 -16.84 -3.29
CA TYR A 122 -6.37 -16.46 -2.55
C TYR A 122 -6.25 -16.91 -1.09
N ASP A 123 -6.34 -15.97 -0.16
CA ASP A 123 -6.45 -16.25 1.26
C ASP A 123 -7.93 -16.47 1.60
N LYS A 124 -8.33 -17.73 1.71
CA LYS A 124 -9.73 -18.10 1.96
C LYS A 124 -10.22 -17.69 3.33
N GLN A 125 -9.35 -17.66 4.32
CA GLN A 125 -9.71 -17.30 5.69
C GLN A 125 -10.12 -15.83 5.79
N ASN A 126 -9.44 -14.95 5.07
CA ASN A 126 -9.66 -13.51 5.11
C ASN A 126 -10.35 -12.96 3.86
N ASN A 127 -10.67 -13.82 2.88
CA ASN A 127 -11.27 -13.43 1.60
C ASN A 127 -10.47 -12.37 0.84
N LEU A 128 -9.16 -12.56 0.76
CA LEU A 128 -8.27 -11.62 0.10
C LEU A 128 -7.50 -12.30 -1.03
N LEU A 129 -7.45 -11.64 -2.18
CA LEU A 129 -6.47 -11.94 -3.20
C LEU A 129 -5.19 -11.23 -2.82
N GLU A 130 -4.08 -11.97 -2.75
CA GLU A 130 -2.82 -11.42 -2.27
C GLU A 130 -1.64 -11.89 -3.12
N TRP A 131 -0.63 -11.04 -3.21
CA TRP A 131 0.68 -11.37 -3.78
C TRP A 131 1.74 -10.46 -3.18
N ALA A 132 2.99 -10.81 -3.33
CA ALA A 132 4.09 -9.99 -2.82
C ALA A 132 5.25 -9.95 -3.79
N ILE A 133 5.87 -8.79 -3.89
CA ILE A 133 6.97 -8.50 -4.80
C ILE A 133 8.20 -8.11 -3.98
N LEU A 134 9.33 -8.71 -4.33
CA LEU A 134 10.63 -8.32 -3.80
C LEU A 134 11.24 -7.26 -4.71
N ALA A 135 11.53 -6.10 -4.14
CA ALA A 135 12.19 -5.00 -4.82
C ALA A 135 13.52 -4.66 -4.13
N ILE A 136 14.40 -4.01 -4.86
CA ILE A 136 15.71 -3.60 -4.35
C ILE A 136 15.90 -2.13 -4.63
N ASN A 137 16.44 -1.39 -3.64
CA ASN A 137 16.99 -0.07 -3.86
C ASN A 137 18.39 -0.23 -4.48
N ASP A 138 18.57 0.25 -5.69
CA ASP A 138 19.82 0.05 -6.46
C ASP A 138 21.01 0.78 -5.84
N THR A 139 20.79 1.81 -5.03
CA THR A 139 21.85 2.60 -4.42
C THR A 139 22.56 1.86 -3.29
N ASP A 140 21.78 1.22 -2.41
CA ASP A 140 22.30 0.56 -1.20
C ASP A 140 22.06 -0.96 -1.16
N ASN A 141 21.42 -1.51 -2.20
CA ASN A 141 21.01 -2.92 -2.30
C ASN A 141 20.06 -3.38 -1.18
N SER A 142 19.41 -2.44 -0.50
CA SER A 142 18.42 -2.78 0.51
C SER A 142 17.19 -3.44 -0.15
N GLU A 143 16.67 -4.47 0.49
CA GLU A 143 15.50 -5.18 0.01
C GLU A 143 14.24 -4.68 0.70
N ILE A 144 13.15 -4.61 -0.06
CA ILE A 144 11.85 -4.23 0.44
C ILE A 144 10.79 -5.13 -0.19
N ILE A 145 9.78 -5.49 0.59
CA ILE A 145 8.65 -6.26 0.09
C ILE A 145 7.44 -5.34 -0.05
N ASN A 146 6.82 -5.41 -1.22
CA ASN A 146 5.51 -4.83 -1.47
C ASN A 146 4.48 -5.96 -1.46
N TYR A 147 3.77 -6.11 -0.36
CA TYR A 147 2.63 -7.01 -0.25
C TYR A 147 1.40 -6.28 -0.77
N LYS A 148 0.67 -6.91 -1.68
CA LYS A 148 -0.49 -6.30 -2.34
C LYS A 148 -1.73 -7.12 -2.11
N THR A 149 -2.83 -6.44 -1.83
CA THR A 149 -4.16 -7.04 -1.77
C THR A 149 -5.19 -6.11 -2.39
N ARG A 150 -6.34 -6.66 -2.74
CA ARG A 150 -7.45 -5.92 -3.34
C ARG A 150 -8.73 -6.25 -2.60
N ILE A 151 -9.48 -5.22 -2.25
CA ILE A 151 -10.79 -5.36 -1.60
C ILE A 151 -11.84 -4.86 -2.60
N LEU A 152 -12.68 -5.77 -3.06
CA LEU A 152 -13.68 -5.46 -4.09
C LEU A 152 -14.84 -4.70 -3.48
N GLY A 153 -15.17 -3.55 -4.07
CA GLY A 153 -16.33 -2.75 -3.76
C GLY A 153 -17.29 -2.71 -4.94
N ARG A 154 -18.42 -2.07 -4.75
CA ARG A 154 -19.48 -2.01 -5.76
C ARG A 154 -19.07 -1.21 -7.00
N SER A 155 -18.38 -0.08 -6.81
CA SER A 155 -18.01 0.82 -7.91
C SER A 155 -16.52 0.80 -8.24
N GLY A 156 -15.76 -0.11 -7.64
CA GLY A 156 -14.34 -0.23 -7.90
C GLY A 156 -13.64 -1.10 -6.87
N VAL A 157 -12.34 -0.91 -6.77
CA VAL A 157 -11.46 -1.74 -5.96
C VAL A 157 -10.66 -0.85 -5.01
N MET A 158 -10.63 -1.22 -3.74
CA MET A 158 -9.67 -0.64 -2.80
C MET A 158 -8.36 -1.41 -2.92
N LYS A 159 -7.36 -0.79 -3.53
CA LYS A 159 -6.01 -1.34 -3.62
C LYS A 159 -5.26 -1.05 -2.34
N VAL A 160 -4.59 -2.05 -1.81
CA VAL A 160 -3.74 -1.89 -0.63
C VAL A 160 -2.36 -2.42 -0.93
N VAL A 161 -1.35 -1.62 -0.64
CA VAL A 161 0.06 -2.01 -0.71
C VAL A 161 0.65 -1.85 0.67
N LEU A 162 1.13 -2.96 1.24
CA LEU A 162 1.86 -2.95 2.49
C LEU A 162 3.35 -3.02 2.18
N VAL A 163 4.10 -2.06 2.69
CA VAL A 163 5.54 -1.97 2.52
C VAL A 163 6.21 -2.45 3.80
N ALA A 164 7.03 -3.48 3.71
CA ALA A 164 7.64 -4.10 4.86
C ALA A 164 9.07 -4.58 4.56
N ASP A 165 9.86 -4.70 5.62
CA ASP A 165 11.17 -5.36 5.58
C ASP A 165 10.98 -6.87 5.38
N PRO A 166 11.80 -7.54 4.55
CA PRO A 166 11.70 -8.99 4.33
C PRO A 166 11.71 -9.81 5.63
N LEU A 167 12.50 -9.41 6.60
CA LEU A 167 12.64 -10.14 7.87
C LEU A 167 11.38 -10.08 8.74
N GLU A 168 10.54 -9.06 8.55
CA GLU A 168 9.33 -8.83 9.33
C GLU A 168 8.05 -9.03 8.51
N LEU A 169 8.17 -9.60 7.31
CA LEU A 169 7.03 -9.70 6.39
C LEU A 169 5.85 -10.46 7.00
N THR A 170 6.08 -11.65 7.53
CA THR A 170 5.00 -12.49 8.06
C THR A 170 4.29 -11.82 9.22
N SER A 171 5.02 -11.25 10.16
CA SER A 171 4.42 -10.55 11.32
C SER A 171 3.67 -9.30 10.88
N SER A 172 4.20 -8.56 9.90
CA SER A 172 3.57 -7.35 9.36
C SER A 172 2.27 -7.68 8.65
N ILE A 173 2.26 -8.71 7.82
CA ILE A 173 1.04 -9.17 7.12
C ILE A 173 -0.03 -9.61 8.13
N ASN A 174 0.37 -10.37 9.15
CA ASN A 174 -0.58 -10.83 10.17
C ASN A 174 -1.19 -9.67 10.95
N SER A 175 -0.39 -8.71 11.35
CA SER A 175 -0.87 -7.50 12.03
C SER A 175 -1.81 -6.69 11.13
N PHE A 176 -1.45 -6.53 9.86
CA PHE A 176 -2.28 -5.84 8.89
C PHE A 176 -3.62 -6.54 8.67
N LYS A 177 -3.63 -7.85 8.47
CA LYS A 177 -4.86 -8.62 8.29
C LYS A 177 -5.77 -8.53 9.52
N HIS A 178 -5.18 -8.54 10.72
CA HIS A 178 -5.93 -8.35 11.95
C HIS A 178 -6.58 -6.96 11.99
N ALA A 179 -5.86 -5.93 11.59
CA ALA A 179 -6.40 -4.57 11.53
C ALA A 179 -7.48 -4.41 10.46
N LEU A 180 -7.42 -5.16 9.36
CA LEU A 180 -8.44 -5.13 8.30
C LEU A 180 -9.83 -5.56 8.75
N VAL A 181 -9.95 -6.24 9.87
CA VAL A 181 -11.25 -6.55 10.48
C VAL A 181 -12.04 -5.26 10.76
N GLY A 182 -11.33 -4.15 11.03
CA GLY A 182 -11.93 -2.83 11.26
C GLY A 182 -12.18 -2.01 9.99
N TYR A 183 -11.88 -2.56 8.82
CA TYR A 183 -12.17 -1.93 7.54
C TYR A 183 -13.57 -2.28 7.07
N ASP A 184 -14.30 -1.29 6.54
CA ASP A 184 -15.60 -1.52 5.93
C ASP A 184 -15.86 -0.48 4.83
N PHE A 185 -16.46 -0.93 3.74
CA PHE A 185 -16.98 0.00 2.75
C PHE A 185 -18.17 0.76 3.32
N VAL A 186 -18.39 1.99 2.84
CA VAL A 186 -19.65 2.69 3.09
C VAL A 186 -20.81 1.96 2.41
N ASP A 187 -22.04 2.17 2.88
CA ASP A 187 -23.20 1.36 2.47
C ASP A 187 -23.43 1.32 0.95
N GLY A 188 -23.19 2.40 0.23
CA GLY A 188 -23.33 2.44 -1.22
C GLY A 188 -22.29 1.63 -1.99
N GLU A 189 -21.21 1.17 -1.33
CA GLU A 189 -20.08 0.45 -1.94
C GLU A 189 -20.02 -1.03 -1.55
N LYS A 190 -20.94 -1.50 -0.73
CA LYS A 190 -21.01 -2.90 -0.33
C LYS A 190 -21.56 -3.81 -1.42
#